data_a353d95f512c39cff5deec4a1b31cdb5
#
_entry.id   a353d95f512c39cff5deec4a1b31cdb5
#
_cell.length_a   1.000
_cell.length_b   1.000
_cell.length_c   1.000
_cell.angle_alpha   90.00
_cell.angle_beta   90.00
_cell.angle_gamma   90.00
#
_symmetry.space_group_name_H-M   'P 1'
#
loop_
_entity.id
_entity.type
_entity.pdbx_description
1 polymer ?
#
loop_
_entity_poly.entity_id
_entity_poly.type
_entity_poly.pdbx_seq_one_letter_code
_entity_poly.pdbx_strand_id
1 'polypeptide(L)'
;EIIFKEPFPSENDDLYPGDYLIDFAQNIINSNKKADFSDFEKNTDLLTTASVAEALKLIKKNLKSLGINHDNFVSEKELVKNQEVEGVINYLQKNKFVYKGKIKSPAGEDEKNWVSRDQLLFKSTDFGDDKDRALQKSDGAWTYFASDVAYHKNKLDRKFDFLINILGADHAGYIKRISSSVEALSGSKSKLLCKVSQLVKLIKDKKPFKMSKRKGDYITVDDLINEVGKDA
;
A
#
# COMPACT_ATOMS: atom_id res chain seq x y z
N GLU A 1 1.22 25.46 5.97
CA GLU A 1 0.63 26.80 6.01
C GLU A 1 -0.45 26.93 7.10
N ILE A 2 -1.59 26.24 6.99
CA ILE A 2 -2.74 26.43 7.88
C ILE A 2 -2.42 26.09 9.34
N ILE A 3 -1.72 25.00 9.59
CA ILE A 3 -1.40 24.54 10.94
C ILE A 3 -0.23 25.33 11.53
N PHE A 4 0.87 25.45 10.78
CA PHE A 4 2.11 26.07 11.28
C PHE A 4 2.29 27.54 10.88
N LYS A 5 1.39 28.07 10.03
CA LYS A 5 1.47 29.45 9.48
C LYS A 5 2.76 29.73 8.70
N GLU A 6 3.40 28.71 8.20
CA GLU A 6 4.59 28.79 7.37
C GLU A 6 4.21 28.68 5.89
N PRO A 7 4.97 29.29 4.96
CA PRO A 7 4.68 29.18 3.55
C PRO A 7 4.86 27.73 3.07
N PHE A 8 4.04 27.30 2.11
CA PHE A 8 4.18 25.99 1.51
C PHE A 8 5.51 25.88 0.75
N PRO A 9 6.32 24.85 0.98
CA PRO A 9 7.61 24.66 0.30
C PRO A 9 7.38 24.23 -1.15
N SER A 10 7.04 25.18 -2.03
CA SER A 10 6.66 24.95 -3.43
C SER A 10 7.76 24.33 -4.29
N GLU A 11 9.02 24.41 -3.86
CA GLU A 11 10.16 23.84 -4.57
C GLU A 11 10.43 22.36 -4.23
N ASN A 12 9.63 21.76 -3.34
CA ASN A 12 9.81 20.36 -2.96
C ASN A 12 8.93 19.46 -3.83
N ASP A 13 9.50 18.87 -4.85
CA ASP A 13 8.84 17.94 -5.79
C ASP A 13 8.31 16.64 -5.14
N ASP A 14 8.68 16.35 -3.90
CA ASP A 14 8.21 15.17 -3.17
C ASP A 14 6.87 15.40 -2.46
N LEU A 15 6.38 16.62 -2.40
CA LEU A 15 5.09 16.94 -1.81
C LEU A 15 3.95 16.77 -2.82
N TYR A 16 2.81 16.33 -2.33
CA TYR A 16 1.60 16.16 -3.12
C TYR A 16 0.66 17.35 -2.88
N PRO A 17 0.52 18.29 -3.83
CA PRO A 17 -0.43 19.39 -3.68
C PRO A 17 -1.87 18.88 -3.84
N GLY A 18 -2.80 19.54 -3.15
CA GLY A 18 -4.22 19.24 -3.31
C GLY A 18 -5.08 20.03 -2.32
N ASP A 19 -6.16 20.65 -2.82
CA ASP A 19 -7.05 21.52 -2.03
C ASP A 19 -7.72 20.75 -0.88
N TYR A 20 -7.94 19.43 -1.03
CA TYR A 20 -8.46 18.58 0.03
C TYR A 20 -7.60 18.58 1.31
N LEU A 21 -6.31 18.89 1.21
CA LEU A 21 -5.41 19.02 2.36
C LEU A 21 -5.75 20.24 3.23
N ILE A 22 -6.36 21.28 2.64
CA ILE A 22 -6.84 22.47 3.37
C ILE A 22 -7.94 22.04 4.35
N ASP A 23 -8.92 21.29 3.86
CA ASP A 23 -10.01 20.77 4.70
C ASP A 23 -9.48 19.82 5.78
N PHE A 24 -8.52 18.96 5.45
CA PHE A 24 -7.88 18.08 6.43
C PHE A 24 -7.21 18.90 7.54
N ALA A 25 -6.40 19.90 7.19
CA ALA A 25 -5.73 20.74 8.16
C ALA A 25 -6.73 21.46 9.07
N GLN A 26 -7.81 22.01 8.50
CA GLN A 26 -8.86 22.67 9.26
C GLN A 26 -9.59 21.72 10.23
N ASN A 27 -9.90 20.52 9.78
CA ASN A 27 -10.54 19.49 10.59
C ASN A 27 -9.62 19.04 11.74
N ILE A 28 -8.31 18.89 11.48
CA ILE A 28 -7.33 18.53 12.49
C ILE A 28 -7.25 19.59 13.58
N ILE A 29 -7.15 20.88 13.20
CA ILE A 29 -7.14 21.99 14.15
C ILE A 29 -8.41 21.98 15.01
N ASN A 30 -9.57 21.91 14.35
CA ASN A 30 -10.86 21.96 15.04
C ASN A 30 -11.08 20.80 16.02
N SER A 31 -10.57 19.62 15.68
CA SER A 31 -10.67 18.42 16.51
C SER A 31 -9.65 18.38 17.65
N ASN A 32 -8.56 19.16 17.55
CA ASN A 32 -7.46 19.16 18.52
C ASN A 32 -7.19 20.55 19.13
N LYS A 33 -8.25 21.24 19.53
CA LYS A 33 -8.20 22.64 20.05
C LYS A 33 -7.21 22.87 21.20
N LYS A 34 -6.82 21.81 21.92
CA LYS A 34 -5.88 21.88 23.04
C LYS A 34 -4.45 21.55 22.64
N ALA A 35 -4.20 21.15 21.41
CA ALA A 35 -2.86 20.85 20.94
C ALA A 35 -2.10 22.16 20.63
N ASP A 36 -0.85 22.20 21.06
CA ASP A 36 0.09 23.26 20.69
C ASP A 36 0.80 22.84 19.38
N PHE A 37 0.41 23.45 18.28
CA PHE A 37 0.99 23.21 16.95
C PHE A 37 2.23 24.08 16.65
N SER A 38 2.89 24.66 17.66
CA SER A 38 4.09 25.47 17.44
C SER A 38 5.34 24.65 17.07
N ASP A 39 5.31 23.34 17.32
CA ASP A 39 6.43 22.41 17.12
C ASP A 39 5.99 21.22 16.28
N PHE A 40 6.50 21.11 15.06
CA PHE A 40 6.15 20.03 14.13
C PHE A 40 6.58 18.67 14.67
N GLU A 41 7.80 18.57 15.17
CA GLU A 41 8.35 17.27 15.60
C GLU A 41 7.53 16.64 16.74
N LYS A 42 7.13 17.46 17.70
CA LYS A 42 6.27 17.00 18.81
C LYS A 42 4.89 16.56 18.34
N ASN A 43 4.40 17.12 17.25
CA ASN A 43 3.07 16.82 16.72
C ASN A 43 3.07 15.78 15.59
N THR A 44 4.21 15.24 15.19
CA THR A 44 4.32 14.32 14.05
C THR A 44 3.39 13.12 14.15
N ASP A 45 3.33 12.45 15.29
CA ASP A 45 2.47 11.27 15.48
C ASP A 45 0.97 11.63 15.44
N LEU A 46 0.60 12.75 16.07
CA LEU A 46 -0.77 13.26 16.04
C LEU A 46 -1.17 13.64 14.61
N LEU A 47 -0.32 14.40 13.92
CA LEU A 47 -0.59 14.84 12.55
C LEU A 47 -0.65 13.66 11.58
N THR A 48 0.27 12.73 11.68
CA THR A 48 0.26 11.51 10.85
C THR A 48 -1.03 10.73 11.07
N THR A 49 -1.40 10.47 12.32
CA THR A 49 -2.61 9.70 12.64
C THR A 49 -3.88 10.41 12.20
N ALA A 50 -3.98 11.72 12.45
CA ALA A 50 -5.14 12.51 12.09
C ALA A 50 -5.26 12.68 10.56
N SER A 51 -4.15 12.90 9.85
CA SER A 51 -4.15 13.00 8.39
C SER A 51 -4.59 11.70 7.71
N VAL A 52 -4.11 10.55 8.19
CA VAL A 52 -4.56 9.24 7.71
C VAL A 52 -6.06 9.05 7.97
N ALA A 53 -6.55 9.46 9.14
CA ALA A 53 -7.97 9.36 9.46
C ALA A 53 -8.84 10.23 8.54
N GLU A 54 -8.44 11.46 8.24
CA GLU A 54 -9.15 12.34 7.30
C GLU A 54 -9.10 11.77 5.88
N ALA A 55 -7.94 11.28 5.42
CA ALA A 55 -7.82 10.64 4.11
C ALA A 55 -8.74 9.40 4.00
N LEU A 56 -8.83 8.57 5.03
CA LEU A 56 -9.74 7.43 5.04
C LEU A 56 -11.21 7.84 5.03
N LYS A 57 -11.59 8.95 5.70
CA LYS A 57 -12.96 9.48 5.60
C LYS A 57 -13.29 9.89 4.17
N LEU A 58 -12.37 10.59 3.50
CA LEU A 58 -12.55 10.99 2.09
C LEU A 58 -12.65 9.78 1.18
N ILE A 59 -11.76 8.78 1.33
CA ILE A 59 -11.78 7.54 0.56
C ILE A 59 -13.11 6.81 0.75
N LYS A 60 -13.58 6.65 1.99
CA LYS A 60 -14.87 6.00 2.29
C LYS A 60 -16.05 6.75 1.66
N LYS A 61 -16.04 8.09 1.73
CA LYS A 61 -17.05 8.93 1.08
C LYS A 61 -17.08 8.69 -0.43
N ASN A 62 -15.92 8.73 -1.07
CA ASN A 62 -15.79 8.56 -2.52
C ASN A 62 -16.19 7.16 -2.98
N LEU A 63 -15.76 6.12 -2.27
CA LEU A 63 -16.18 4.75 -2.55
C LEU A 63 -17.69 4.57 -2.40
N LYS A 64 -18.28 5.14 -1.33
CA LYS A 64 -19.73 5.10 -1.12
C LYS A 64 -20.49 5.79 -2.22
N SER A 65 -19.98 6.88 -2.79
CA SER A 65 -20.64 7.58 -3.91
C SER A 65 -20.65 6.76 -5.20
N LEU A 66 -19.71 5.79 -5.34
CA LEU A 66 -19.66 4.78 -6.39
C LEU A 66 -20.44 3.48 -6.04
N GLY A 67 -21.20 3.46 -4.93
CA GLY A 67 -21.90 2.26 -4.47
C GLY A 67 -21.00 1.20 -3.85
N ILE A 68 -19.71 1.51 -3.58
CA ILE A 68 -18.75 0.58 -3.03
C ILE A 68 -18.66 0.77 -1.51
N ASN A 69 -18.97 -0.28 -0.76
CA ASN A 69 -18.82 -0.30 0.70
C ASN A 69 -17.87 -1.42 1.10
N HIS A 70 -16.81 -1.07 1.81
CA HIS A 70 -15.89 -2.03 2.38
C HIS A 70 -16.23 -2.28 3.86
N ASP A 71 -16.33 -3.54 4.24
CA ASP A 71 -16.60 -3.94 5.62
C ASP A 71 -15.37 -3.76 6.51
N ASN A 72 -14.17 -3.87 5.93
CA ASN A 72 -12.93 -3.84 6.67
C ASN A 72 -11.83 -3.04 5.97
N PHE A 73 -11.15 -2.19 6.73
CA PHE A 73 -9.95 -1.46 6.34
C PHE A 73 -8.80 -1.91 7.23
N VAL A 74 -7.78 -2.51 6.65
CA VAL A 74 -6.61 -3.02 7.37
C VAL A 74 -5.47 -2.03 7.27
N SER A 75 -4.85 -1.71 8.39
CA SER A 75 -3.68 -0.84 8.48
C SER A 75 -2.40 -1.66 8.49
N GLU A 76 -1.50 -1.43 7.56
CA GLU A 76 -0.16 -2.04 7.56
C GLU A 76 0.60 -1.69 8.84
N LYS A 77 0.49 -0.43 9.31
CA LYS A 77 1.10 0.00 10.59
C LYS A 77 0.63 -0.85 11.77
N GLU A 78 -0.66 -1.21 11.81
CA GLU A 78 -1.21 -2.06 12.88
C GLU A 78 -0.72 -3.51 12.74
N LEU A 79 -0.60 -4.07 11.54
CA LEU A 79 -0.02 -5.40 11.34
C LEU A 79 1.41 -5.49 11.89
N VAL A 80 2.22 -4.47 11.63
CA VAL A 80 3.60 -4.40 12.15
C VAL A 80 3.58 -4.23 13.67
N LYS A 81 2.80 -3.29 14.21
CA LYS A 81 2.71 -3.01 15.63
C LYS A 81 2.24 -4.22 16.45
N ASN A 82 1.32 -5.00 15.89
CA ASN A 82 0.78 -6.20 16.52
C ASN A 82 1.67 -7.45 16.30
N GLN A 83 2.86 -7.28 15.72
CA GLN A 83 3.81 -8.36 15.42
C GLN A 83 3.23 -9.46 14.52
N GLU A 84 2.24 -9.13 13.68
CA GLU A 84 1.65 -10.09 12.74
C GLU A 84 2.66 -10.49 11.66
N VAL A 85 3.59 -9.59 11.29
CA VAL A 85 4.68 -9.90 10.35
C VAL A 85 5.62 -10.93 10.95
N GLU A 86 6.09 -10.71 12.17
CA GLU A 86 6.94 -11.66 12.90
C GLU A 86 6.25 -13.01 13.09
N GLY A 87 4.95 -12.97 13.42
CA GLY A 87 4.15 -14.18 13.61
C GLY A 87 4.08 -15.04 12.36
N VAL A 88 3.83 -14.45 11.20
CA VAL A 88 3.77 -15.18 9.93
C VAL A 88 5.14 -15.69 9.50
N ILE A 89 6.20 -14.89 9.69
CA ILE A 89 7.57 -15.32 9.38
C ILE A 89 7.96 -16.52 10.24
N ASN A 90 7.67 -16.51 11.53
CA ASN A 90 7.90 -17.63 12.43
C ASN A 90 7.13 -18.89 12.00
N TYR A 91 5.88 -18.74 11.53
CA TYR A 91 5.12 -19.84 10.96
C TYR A 91 5.82 -20.45 9.73
N LEU A 92 6.23 -19.61 8.78
CA LEU A 92 6.92 -20.05 7.56
C LEU A 92 8.27 -20.71 7.88
N GLN A 93 9.01 -20.20 8.87
CA GLN A 93 10.28 -20.81 9.33
C GLN A 93 10.07 -22.20 9.94
N LYS A 94 9.06 -22.36 10.81
CA LYS A 94 8.71 -23.67 11.40
C LYS A 94 8.37 -24.71 10.34
N ASN A 95 7.73 -24.28 9.25
CA ASN A 95 7.40 -25.14 8.11
C ASN A 95 8.55 -25.28 7.10
N LYS A 96 9.75 -24.74 7.38
CA LYS A 96 10.93 -24.80 6.51
C LYS A 96 10.75 -24.14 5.14
N PHE A 97 9.82 -23.23 5.03
CA PHE A 97 9.56 -22.43 3.82
C PHE A 97 10.44 -21.19 3.71
N VAL A 98 11.29 -20.94 4.70
CA VAL A 98 12.19 -19.79 4.78
C VAL A 98 13.61 -20.23 5.10
N TYR A 99 14.57 -19.58 4.48
CA TYR A 99 15.99 -19.85 4.70
C TYR A 99 16.80 -18.53 4.63
N LYS A 100 18.04 -18.55 5.14
CA LYS A 100 19.02 -17.48 4.93
C LYS A 100 19.79 -17.75 3.65
N GLY A 101 19.83 -16.77 2.76
CA GLY A 101 20.50 -16.90 1.48
C GLY A 101 20.76 -15.56 0.82
N LYS A 102 21.38 -15.60 -0.35
CA LYS A 102 21.74 -14.41 -1.14
C LYS A 102 20.88 -14.35 -2.39
N ILE A 103 20.35 -13.15 -2.67
CA ILE A 103 19.66 -12.89 -3.94
C ILE A 103 20.67 -12.33 -4.94
N LYS A 104 20.52 -12.71 -6.21
CA LYS A 104 21.25 -12.06 -7.31
C LYS A 104 20.78 -10.62 -7.47
N SER A 105 21.62 -9.76 -8.02
CA SER A 105 21.26 -8.37 -8.29
C SER A 105 19.97 -8.30 -9.13
N PRO A 106 19.09 -7.34 -8.88
CA PRO A 106 17.92 -7.10 -9.73
C PRO A 106 18.37 -6.84 -11.18
N ALA A 107 17.60 -7.33 -12.15
CA ALA A 107 17.88 -7.06 -13.55
C ALA A 107 17.84 -5.55 -13.84
N GLY A 108 18.93 -4.98 -14.33
CA GLY A 108 19.06 -3.55 -14.63
C GLY A 108 19.82 -2.72 -13.58
N GLU A 109 20.20 -3.29 -12.45
CA GLU A 109 21.15 -2.67 -11.53
C GLU A 109 22.59 -3.07 -11.89
N ASP A 110 23.51 -2.11 -11.73
CA ASP A 110 24.93 -2.32 -12.03
C ASP A 110 25.51 -3.39 -11.09
N GLU A 111 25.84 -4.57 -11.61
CA GLU A 111 26.38 -5.69 -10.82
C GLU A 111 27.62 -5.30 -10.01
N LYS A 112 28.33 -4.25 -10.43
CA LYS A 112 29.53 -3.73 -9.75
C LYS A 112 29.24 -3.04 -8.42
N ASN A 113 28.05 -2.51 -8.25
CA ASN A 113 27.61 -1.81 -7.03
C ASN A 113 26.72 -2.67 -6.13
N TRP A 114 26.33 -3.87 -6.58
CA TRP A 114 25.50 -4.77 -5.81
C TRP A 114 26.33 -5.54 -4.77
N VAL A 115 26.10 -5.25 -3.50
CA VAL A 115 26.69 -6.04 -2.40
C VAL A 115 25.72 -7.16 -2.02
N SER A 116 26.04 -8.38 -2.44
CA SER A 116 25.29 -9.57 -2.07
C SER A 116 25.41 -9.83 -0.57
N ARG A 117 24.29 -9.75 0.16
CA ARG A 117 24.23 -9.98 1.61
C ARG A 117 23.26 -11.11 1.92
N ASP A 118 23.50 -11.81 3.03
CA ASP A 118 22.56 -12.81 3.51
C ASP A 118 21.26 -12.13 3.96
N GLN A 119 20.15 -12.61 3.41
CA GLN A 119 18.79 -12.12 3.67
C GLN A 119 17.90 -13.30 4.04
N LEU A 120 16.82 -13.01 4.72
CA LEU A 120 15.77 -13.99 4.97
C LEU A 120 14.91 -14.14 3.72
N LEU A 121 14.90 -15.34 3.12
CA LEU A 121 14.25 -15.64 1.85
C LEU A 121 13.11 -16.61 2.04
N PHE A 122 11.97 -16.33 1.41
CA PHE A 122 10.86 -17.26 1.25
C PHE A 122 11.09 -18.10 0.00
N LYS A 123 10.95 -19.43 0.13
CA LYS A 123 11.06 -20.42 -0.96
C LYS A 123 9.85 -20.35 -1.89
N SER A 124 9.68 -19.23 -2.54
CA SER A 124 8.55 -18.96 -3.42
C SER A 124 8.52 -19.88 -4.63
N THR A 125 9.69 -20.36 -5.05
CA THR A 125 9.85 -21.32 -6.17
C THR A 125 9.21 -22.67 -5.87
N ASP A 126 9.20 -23.12 -4.61
CA ASP A 126 8.54 -24.37 -4.21
C ASP A 126 7.01 -24.31 -4.44
N PHE A 127 6.47 -23.11 -4.59
CA PHE A 127 5.04 -22.80 -4.78
C PHE A 127 4.74 -22.15 -6.14
N GLY A 128 5.64 -22.27 -7.13
CA GLY A 128 5.40 -21.89 -8.52
C GLY A 128 5.74 -20.46 -8.90
N ASP A 129 6.44 -19.70 -8.06
CA ASP A 129 7.04 -18.41 -8.45
C ASP A 129 8.32 -18.63 -9.29
N ASP A 130 8.79 -17.58 -9.95
CA ASP A 130 9.99 -17.64 -10.81
C ASP A 130 11.30 -17.54 -10.04
N LYS A 131 11.28 -17.03 -8.79
CA LYS A 131 12.43 -16.91 -7.91
C LYS A 131 12.01 -16.77 -6.45
N ASP A 132 12.91 -17.12 -5.52
CA ASP A 132 12.70 -16.90 -4.10
C ASP A 132 12.71 -15.41 -3.77
N ARG A 133 11.98 -15.03 -2.72
CA ARG A 133 11.68 -13.64 -2.39
C ARG A 133 12.22 -13.23 -1.03
N ALA A 134 12.84 -12.05 -0.97
CA ALA A 134 13.30 -11.48 0.28
C ALA A 134 12.11 -11.08 1.16
N LEU A 135 12.16 -11.53 2.40
CA LEU A 135 11.24 -11.14 3.47
C LEU A 135 11.84 -10.01 4.31
N GLN A 136 13.16 -9.94 4.39
CA GLN A 136 13.88 -8.95 5.20
C GLN A 136 14.94 -8.27 4.35
N LYS A 137 15.09 -6.97 4.54
CA LYS A 137 16.15 -6.17 3.93
C LYS A 137 17.49 -6.39 4.63
N SER A 138 18.58 -5.90 4.03
CA SER A 138 19.93 -6.02 4.60
C SER A 138 20.13 -5.27 5.92
N ASP A 139 19.31 -4.26 6.18
CA ASP A 139 19.28 -3.47 7.43
C ASP A 139 18.43 -4.10 8.53
N GLY A 140 17.80 -5.25 8.26
CA GLY A 140 16.92 -5.95 9.18
C GLY A 140 15.46 -5.53 9.10
N ALA A 141 15.10 -4.49 8.35
CA ALA A 141 13.72 -4.08 8.16
C ALA A 141 12.95 -5.09 7.29
N TRP A 142 11.65 -5.22 7.54
CA TRP A 142 10.78 -6.04 6.71
C TRP A 142 10.61 -5.44 5.32
N THR A 143 10.50 -6.28 4.31
CA THR A 143 10.13 -5.86 2.97
C THR A 143 8.62 -5.63 2.89
N TYR A 144 8.16 -4.86 1.89
CA TYR A 144 6.72 -4.75 1.60
C TYR A 144 6.08 -6.12 1.35
N PHE A 145 6.83 -7.06 0.76
CA PHE A 145 6.35 -8.42 0.56
C PHE A 145 6.08 -9.14 1.88
N ALA A 146 6.91 -8.97 2.90
CA ALA A 146 6.67 -9.56 4.22
C ALA A 146 5.36 -9.01 4.85
N SER A 147 5.11 -7.73 4.75
CA SER A 147 3.86 -7.10 5.19
C SER A 147 2.64 -7.65 4.41
N ASP A 148 2.78 -7.83 3.11
CA ASP A 148 1.73 -8.42 2.28
C ASP A 148 1.43 -9.88 2.62
N VAL A 149 2.46 -10.67 2.94
CA VAL A 149 2.30 -12.04 3.42
C VAL A 149 1.54 -12.06 4.74
N ALA A 150 1.86 -11.16 5.68
CA ALA A 150 1.14 -11.01 6.94
C ALA A 150 -0.32 -10.59 6.70
N TYR A 151 -0.55 -9.66 5.79
CA TYR A 151 -1.90 -9.24 5.43
C TYR A 151 -2.72 -10.41 4.83
N HIS A 152 -2.13 -11.24 3.98
CA HIS A 152 -2.82 -12.41 3.44
C HIS A 152 -3.07 -13.49 4.51
N LYS A 153 -2.17 -13.65 5.49
CA LYS A 153 -2.43 -14.48 6.67
C LYS A 153 -3.63 -13.95 7.47
N ASN A 154 -3.70 -12.65 7.70
CA ASN A 154 -4.84 -11.98 8.32
C ASN A 154 -6.15 -12.24 7.55
N LYS A 155 -6.13 -12.20 6.20
CA LYS A 155 -7.28 -12.58 5.37
C LYS A 155 -7.68 -14.04 5.56
N LEU A 156 -6.72 -14.97 5.60
CA LEU A 156 -6.96 -16.40 5.82
C LEU A 156 -7.59 -16.66 7.19
N ASP A 157 -7.15 -15.93 8.21
CA ASP A 157 -7.67 -16.08 9.58
C ASP A 157 -9.13 -15.63 9.72
N ARG A 158 -9.63 -14.81 8.80
CA ARG A 158 -11.06 -14.48 8.69
C ARG A 158 -11.93 -15.61 8.13
N LYS A 159 -11.32 -16.73 7.72
CA LYS A 159 -11.98 -18.00 7.33
C LYS A 159 -12.92 -17.89 6.12
N PHE A 160 -12.64 -17.00 5.17
CA PHE A 160 -13.35 -17.00 3.90
C PHE A 160 -12.97 -18.23 3.08
N ASP A 161 -13.91 -18.73 2.27
CA ASP A 161 -13.67 -19.88 1.39
C ASP A 161 -12.64 -19.52 0.31
N PHE A 162 -12.76 -18.34 -0.27
CA PHE A 162 -11.87 -17.80 -1.29
C PHE A 162 -11.40 -16.40 -0.94
N LEU A 163 -10.16 -16.09 -1.30
CA LEU A 163 -9.63 -14.73 -1.33
C LEU A 163 -9.59 -14.25 -2.77
N ILE A 164 -10.06 -13.03 -3.01
CA ILE A 164 -10.02 -12.42 -4.34
C ILE A 164 -9.26 -11.10 -4.26
N ASN A 165 -8.15 -11.00 -4.99
CA ASN A 165 -7.42 -9.75 -5.15
C ASN A 165 -7.76 -9.13 -6.51
N ILE A 166 -8.20 -7.88 -6.50
CA ILE A 166 -8.37 -7.07 -7.70
C ILE A 166 -7.14 -6.16 -7.83
N LEU A 167 -6.39 -6.29 -8.92
CA LEU A 167 -5.10 -5.63 -9.13
C LEU A 167 -5.11 -4.87 -10.45
N GLY A 168 -4.41 -3.73 -10.51
CA GLY A 168 -4.11 -3.08 -11.77
C GLY A 168 -3.15 -3.91 -12.62
N ALA A 169 -3.16 -3.71 -13.94
CA ALA A 169 -2.30 -4.44 -14.87
C ALA A 169 -0.79 -4.21 -14.60
N ASP A 170 -0.44 -3.08 -14.03
CA ASP A 170 0.91 -2.74 -13.56
C ASP A 170 1.41 -3.65 -12.43
N HIS A 171 0.49 -4.29 -11.69
CA HIS A 171 0.78 -5.26 -10.63
C HIS A 171 0.73 -6.72 -11.08
N ALA A 172 0.53 -7.02 -12.39
CA ALA A 172 0.44 -8.40 -12.88
C ALA A 172 1.66 -9.26 -12.52
N GLY A 173 2.86 -8.69 -12.54
CA GLY A 173 4.10 -9.37 -12.13
C GLY A 173 4.17 -9.72 -10.63
N TYR A 174 3.25 -9.20 -9.82
CA TYR A 174 3.20 -9.48 -8.38
C TYR A 174 2.38 -10.73 -8.05
N ILE A 175 1.54 -11.19 -8.97
CA ILE A 175 0.55 -12.26 -8.73
C ILE A 175 1.20 -13.56 -8.31
N LYS A 176 2.23 -14.03 -9.03
CA LYS A 176 2.92 -15.29 -8.71
C LYS A 176 3.47 -15.28 -7.29
N ARG A 177 4.12 -14.19 -6.92
CA ARG A 177 4.72 -13.95 -5.62
C ARG A 177 3.70 -14.06 -4.47
N ILE A 178 2.56 -13.39 -4.60
CA ILE A 178 1.55 -13.42 -3.54
C ILE A 178 0.75 -14.73 -3.53
N SER A 179 0.50 -15.32 -4.69
CA SER A 179 -0.16 -16.63 -4.78
C SER A 179 0.68 -17.73 -4.12
N SER A 180 2.00 -17.72 -4.36
CA SER A 180 2.92 -18.67 -3.70
C SER A 180 2.89 -18.55 -2.18
N SER A 181 2.84 -17.32 -1.65
CA SER A 181 2.76 -17.13 -0.20
C SER A 181 1.43 -17.61 0.38
N VAL A 182 0.31 -17.36 -0.30
CA VAL A 182 -1.02 -17.83 0.14
C VAL A 182 -1.11 -19.35 0.07
N GLU A 183 -0.53 -19.98 -0.95
CA GLU A 183 -0.43 -21.44 -1.04
C GLU A 183 0.37 -22.03 0.14
N ALA A 184 1.53 -21.45 0.44
CA ALA A 184 2.36 -21.88 1.58
C ALA A 184 1.64 -21.74 2.93
N LEU A 185 0.80 -20.71 3.09
CA LEU A 185 0.05 -20.44 4.30
C LEU A 185 -1.21 -21.31 4.45
N SER A 186 -1.87 -21.63 3.35
CA SER A 186 -3.18 -22.32 3.35
C SER A 186 -3.10 -23.79 2.96
N GLY A 187 -2.00 -24.22 2.32
CA GLY A 187 -1.88 -25.55 1.71
C GLY A 187 -2.71 -25.73 0.43
N SER A 188 -3.23 -24.65 -0.17
CA SER A 188 -4.14 -24.71 -1.32
C SER A 188 -3.84 -23.66 -2.39
N LYS A 189 -3.60 -24.11 -3.63
CA LYS A 189 -3.42 -23.24 -4.82
C LYS A 189 -4.66 -22.44 -5.17
N SER A 190 -5.82 -22.96 -4.93
CA SER A 190 -7.09 -22.36 -5.31
C SER A 190 -7.63 -21.35 -4.28
N LYS A 191 -6.94 -21.15 -3.17
CA LYS A 191 -7.40 -20.27 -2.09
C LYS A 191 -7.40 -18.78 -2.47
N LEU A 192 -6.48 -18.35 -3.34
CA LEU A 192 -6.37 -16.98 -3.84
C LEU A 192 -6.65 -16.90 -5.34
N LEU A 193 -7.59 -16.05 -5.72
CA LEU A 193 -7.87 -15.67 -7.10
C LEU A 193 -7.43 -14.21 -7.31
N CYS A 194 -6.57 -13.98 -8.31
CA CYS A 194 -6.16 -12.63 -8.70
C CYS A 194 -6.87 -12.25 -10.00
N LYS A 195 -7.60 -11.14 -9.98
CA LYS A 195 -8.21 -10.53 -11.17
C LYS A 195 -7.43 -9.29 -11.55
N VAL A 196 -7.06 -9.17 -12.81
CA VAL A 196 -6.32 -8.01 -13.33
C VAL A 196 -7.29 -7.09 -14.07
N SER A 197 -7.33 -5.84 -13.64
CA SER A 197 -8.05 -4.76 -14.32
C SER A 197 -7.07 -3.99 -15.21
N GLN A 198 -7.46 -3.74 -16.45
CA GLN A 198 -6.66 -2.96 -17.38
C GLN A 198 -6.62 -1.48 -17.00
N LEU A 199 -5.54 -0.80 -17.37
CA LEU A 199 -5.41 0.63 -17.17
C LEU A 199 -6.42 1.36 -18.07
N VAL A 200 -7.18 2.28 -17.45
CA VAL A 200 -8.11 3.14 -18.16
C VAL A 200 -7.37 4.37 -18.69
N LYS A 201 -7.61 4.71 -19.94
CA LYS A 201 -7.11 5.97 -20.54
C LYS A 201 -8.19 7.03 -20.45
N LEU A 202 -7.86 8.12 -19.79
CA LEU A 202 -8.71 9.31 -19.76
C LEU A 202 -8.42 10.16 -21.00
N ILE A 203 -9.48 10.67 -21.63
CA ILE A 203 -9.39 11.56 -22.79
C ILE A 203 -10.08 12.87 -22.40
N LYS A 204 -9.35 13.97 -22.47
CA LYS A 204 -9.87 15.33 -22.28
C LYS A 204 -9.57 16.13 -23.54
N ASP A 205 -10.56 16.84 -24.07
CA ASP A 205 -10.42 17.64 -25.31
C ASP A 205 -9.84 16.84 -26.49
N LYS A 206 -10.30 15.58 -26.68
CA LYS A 206 -9.85 14.63 -27.70
C LYS A 206 -8.38 14.24 -27.59
N LYS A 207 -7.70 14.52 -26.49
CA LYS A 207 -6.30 14.17 -26.23
C LYS A 207 -6.19 13.27 -24.98
N PRO A 208 -5.24 12.32 -24.96
CA PRO A 208 -4.98 11.56 -23.77
C PRO A 208 -4.59 12.47 -22.60
N PHE A 209 -5.32 12.39 -21.49
CA PHE A 209 -4.99 13.09 -20.25
C PHE A 209 -4.08 12.21 -19.40
N LYS A 210 -2.85 12.67 -19.13
CA LYS A 210 -1.89 11.97 -18.27
C LYS A 210 -1.93 12.56 -16.88
N MET A 211 -2.45 11.79 -15.92
CA MET A 211 -2.48 12.21 -14.53
C MET A 211 -1.08 12.24 -13.90
N SER A 212 -0.82 13.26 -13.09
CA SER A 212 0.38 13.38 -12.28
C SER A 212 0.02 13.97 -10.92
N LYS A 213 0.02 13.15 -9.88
CA LYS A 213 -0.25 13.59 -8.51
C LYS A 213 0.75 14.65 -8.05
N ARG A 214 2.04 14.52 -8.42
CA ARG A 214 3.10 15.47 -8.05
C ARG A 214 2.90 16.86 -8.67
N LYS A 215 2.28 16.91 -9.86
CA LYS A 215 1.99 18.20 -10.54
C LYS A 215 0.61 18.77 -10.20
N GLY A 216 -0.19 18.07 -9.39
CA GLY A 216 -1.58 18.44 -9.13
C GLY A 216 -2.54 18.15 -10.30
N ASP A 217 -2.05 17.56 -11.39
CA ASP A 217 -2.86 17.21 -12.57
C ASP A 217 -3.49 15.84 -12.38
N TYR A 218 -4.63 15.76 -11.72
CA TYR A 218 -5.37 14.52 -11.55
C TYR A 218 -6.88 14.78 -11.57
N ILE A 219 -7.63 13.75 -11.90
CA ILE A 219 -9.09 13.76 -11.86
C ILE A 219 -9.51 12.96 -10.63
N THR A 220 -10.28 13.59 -9.77
CA THR A 220 -10.82 12.93 -8.57
C THR A 220 -12.04 12.07 -8.92
N VAL A 221 -12.46 11.23 -7.99
CA VAL A 221 -13.73 10.49 -8.12
C VAL A 221 -14.91 11.44 -8.14
N ASP A 222 -14.87 12.52 -7.35
CA ASP A 222 -15.94 13.53 -7.34
C ASP A 222 -16.01 14.25 -8.69
N ASP A 223 -14.87 14.61 -9.32
CA ASP A 223 -14.85 15.21 -10.67
C ASP A 223 -15.48 14.27 -11.70
N LEU A 224 -15.10 12.99 -11.64
CA LEU A 224 -15.65 11.99 -12.56
C LEU A 224 -17.16 11.84 -12.40
N ILE A 225 -17.66 11.75 -11.17
CA ILE A 225 -19.10 11.63 -10.89
C ILE A 225 -19.85 12.88 -11.34
N ASN A 226 -19.27 14.06 -11.17
CA ASN A 226 -19.89 15.32 -11.61
C ASN A 226 -19.97 15.41 -13.13
N GLU A 227 -18.99 14.85 -13.86
CA GLU A 227 -18.95 14.87 -15.33
C GLU A 227 -19.89 13.83 -15.95
N VAL A 228 -19.89 12.58 -15.46
CA VAL A 228 -20.59 11.47 -16.11
C VAL A 228 -21.90 11.08 -15.40
N GLY A 229 -22.10 11.51 -14.16
CA GLY A 229 -23.22 11.11 -13.32
C GLY A 229 -22.93 9.82 -12.52
N LYS A 230 -23.80 9.59 -11.50
CA LYS A 230 -23.64 8.40 -10.63
C LYS A 230 -24.13 7.11 -11.29
N ASP A 231 -24.95 7.21 -12.29
CA ASP A 231 -25.63 6.08 -12.94
C ASP A 231 -24.87 5.61 -14.20
N ALA A 232 -23.73 6.25 -14.50
CA ALA A 232 -22.83 5.88 -15.58
C ALA A 232 -21.70 4.94 -15.05
#